data_6b67976d7cbdb4037f175ad38744137f
#
_entry.id   6b67976d7cbdb4037f175ad38744137f
#
_cell.length_a   1.000
_cell.length_b   1.000
_cell.length_c   1.000
_cell.angle_alpha   90.00
_cell.angle_beta   90.00
_cell.angle_gamma   90.00
#
_symmetry.space_group_name_H-M   'P 1'
#
loop_
_entity.id
_entity.type
_entity.pdbx_description
1 polymer ?
#
loop_
_entity_poly.entity_id
_entity_poly.type
_entity_poly.pdbx_seq_one_letter_code
_entity_poly.pdbx_strand_id
1 'polypeptide(L)'
;MRTIPPSELIINDDGSIFHLHLHPGQVAPTVILVGDPGRVAMVAEFFDSRECEVTNREFHTVTGTYRGKRMTVLSTGIGIGNIDISVTELDALVNVDFATRQEKSEKQRLTLVRLGTSGALQPDIRVGEFVFSRTSVGFDGLLNYYKGRNDVCDLAIEQAFMRHTGWNELLPKPYFIDADRTLFEPFRDTTRE
;
A
#
# COMPACT_ATOMS: atom_id res chain seq x y z
N MET A 1 7.18 -23.06 13.78
CA MET A 1 6.69 -21.74 13.31
C MET A 1 5.77 -21.18 14.40
N ARG A 2 5.76 -19.83 14.58
CA ARG A 2 4.83 -19.19 15.53
C ARG A 2 3.40 -19.27 14.98
N THR A 3 2.44 -19.63 15.81
CA THR A 3 1.02 -19.51 15.49
C THR A 3 0.58 -18.08 15.87
N ILE A 4 -0.03 -17.37 14.93
CA ILE A 4 -0.52 -16.00 15.11
C ILE A 4 -1.83 -16.06 15.90
N PRO A 5 -1.92 -15.47 17.10
CA PRO A 5 -3.14 -15.54 17.90
C PRO A 5 -4.29 -14.73 17.27
N PRO A 6 -5.56 -15.07 17.59
CA PRO A 6 -6.73 -14.35 17.07
C PRO A 6 -6.74 -12.85 17.36
N SER A 7 -6.08 -12.40 18.43
CA SER A 7 -5.95 -10.99 18.77
C SER A 7 -4.99 -10.19 17.87
N GLU A 8 -4.09 -10.87 17.16
CA GLU A 8 -3.15 -10.23 16.22
C GLU A 8 -3.63 -10.33 14.77
N LEU A 9 -4.35 -11.38 14.41
CA LEU A 9 -4.94 -11.56 13.09
C LEU A 9 -6.38 -12.03 13.24
N ILE A 10 -7.34 -11.17 12.99
CA ILE A 10 -8.76 -11.51 13.07
C ILE A 10 -9.19 -12.09 11.72
N ILE A 11 -9.75 -13.30 11.77
CA ILE A 11 -10.36 -13.98 10.64
C ILE A 11 -11.84 -14.14 10.98
N ASN A 12 -12.72 -13.74 10.07
CA ASN A 12 -14.16 -13.85 10.22
C ASN A 12 -14.62 -15.33 10.17
N ASP A 13 -15.83 -15.60 10.62
CA ASP A 13 -16.39 -16.96 10.63
C ASP A 13 -16.53 -17.57 9.22
N ASP A 14 -16.65 -16.73 8.20
CA ASP A 14 -16.67 -17.14 6.79
C ASP A 14 -15.26 -17.40 6.21
N GLY A 15 -14.20 -17.21 7.00
CA GLY A 15 -12.81 -17.39 6.58
C GLY A 15 -12.19 -16.19 5.87
N SER A 16 -12.92 -15.08 5.74
CA SER A 16 -12.36 -13.83 5.22
C SER A 16 -11.51 -13.09 6.26
N ILE A 17 -10.59 -12.25 5.81
CA ILE A 17 -9.86 -11.34 6.69
C ILE A 17 -10.77 -10.20 7.17
N PHE A 18 -10.50 -9.65 8.34
CA PHE A 18 -11.48 -8.86 9.08
C PHE A 18 -11.92 -7.57 8.40
N HIS A 19 -10.98 -6.70 8.02
CA HIS A 19 -11.34 -5.38 7.49
C HIS A 19 -11.58 -5.40 5.98
N LEU A 20 -10.68 -6.00 5.20
CA LEU A 20 -10.82 -6.09 3.75
C LEU A 20 -11.94 -7.05 3.32
N HIS A 21 -12.32 -7.97 4.18
CA HIS A 21 -13.36 -9.00 3.92
C HIS A 21 -13.06 -9.89 2.70
N LEU A 22 -11.77 -10.07 2.43
CA LEU A 22 -11.25 -10.88 1.33
C LEU A 22 -10.83 -12.27 1.81
N HIS A 23 -10.93 -13.25 0.93
CA HIS A 23 -10.40 -14.59 1.16
C HIS A 23 -9.02 -14.74 0.53
N PRO A 24 -8.17 -15.67 1.07
CA PRO A 24 -6.94 -16.06 0.39
C PRO A 24 -7.19 -16.46 -1.07
N GLY A 25 -6.33 -15.98 -1.96
CA GLY A 25 -6.46 -16.19 -3.41
C GLY A 25 -7.24 -15.09 -4.16
N GLN A 26 -8.00 -14.24 -3.47
CA GLN A 26 -8.73 -13.15 -4.11
C GLN A 26 -7.87 -11.93 -4.46
N VAL A 27 -6.62 -11.86 -3.99
CA VAL A 27 -5.68 -10.77 -4.28
C VAL A 27 -4.72 -11.18 -5.38
N ALA A 28 -4.52 -10.29 -6.35
CA ALA A 28 -3.54 -10.47 -7.42
C ALA A 28 -2.13 -10.04 -6.95
N PRO A 29 -1.04 -10.51 -7.61
CA PRO A 29 0.32 -10.11 -7.27
C PRO A 29 0.59 -8.60 -7.44
N THR A 30 -0.16 -7.92 -8.31
CA THR A 30 -0.11 -6.48 -8.50
C THR A 30 -1.39 -5.85 -7.94
N VAL A 31 -1.22 -4.91 -7.01
CA VAL A 31 -2.33 -4.21 -6.35
C VAL A 31 -2.19 -2.71 -6.58
N ILE A 32 -3.22 -2.11 -7.17
CA ILE A 32 -3.36 -0.66 -7.28
C ILE A 32 -4.11 -0.18 -6.03
N LEU A 33 -3.49 0.70 -5.27
CA LEU A 33 -4.08 1.32 -4.10
C LEU A 33 -4.61 2.71 -4.45
N VAL A 34 -5.87 2.96 -4.14
CA VAL A 34 -6.50 4.28 -4.26
C VAL A 34 -7.02 4.74 -2.90
N GLY A 35 -7.19 6.04 -2.71
CA GLY A 35 -7.73 6.56 -1.44
C GLY A 35 -9.25 6.43 -1.37
N ASP A 36 -9.92 6.85 -2.43
CA ASP A 36 -11.38 6.96 -2.52
C ASP A 36 -12.00 5.67 -3.08
N PRO A 37 -12.99 5.06 -2.39
CA PRO A 37 -13.72 3.89 -2.91
C PRO A 37 -14.33 4.10 -4.31
N GLY A 38 -14.77 5.31 -4.63
CA GLY A 38 -15.32 5.63 -5.95
C GLY A 38 -14.31 5.47 -7.09
N ARG A 39 -13.01 5.62 -6.81
CA ARG A 39 -11.97 5.41 -7.83
C ARG A 39 -11.72 3.94 -8.16
N VAL A 40 -12.11 3.02 -7.29
CA VAL A 40 -11.99 1.58 -7.56
C VAL A 40 -12.80 1.22 -8.81
N ALA A 41 -14.04 1.67 -8.89
CA ALA A 41 -14.89 1.44 -10.05
C ALA A 41 -14.26 2.02 -11.33
N MET A 42 -13.73 3.26 -11.27
CA MET A 42 -13.07 3.92 -12.41
C MET A 42 -11.87 3.13 -12.93
N VAL A 43 -11.03 2.59 -12.04
CA VAL A 43 -9.89 1.75 -12.44
C VAL A 43 -10.36 0.40 -12.97
N ALA A 44 -11.37 -0.19 -12.33
CA ALA A 44 -11.92 -1.48 -12.74
C ALA A 44 -12.69 -1.43 -14.09
N GLU A 45 -13.06 -0.26 -14.58
CA GLU A 45 -13.59 -0.09 -15.93
C GLU A 45 -12.61 -0.48 -17.04
N PHE A 46 -11.30 -0.41 -16.75
CA PHE A 46 -10.25 -0.82 -17.69
C PHE A 46 -9.99 -2.33 -17.67
N PHE A 47 -10.57 -3.10 -16.74
CA PHE A 47 -10.34 -4.53 -16.66
C PHE A 47 -11.10 -5.27 -17.78
N ASP A 48 -10.40 -6.21 -18.44
CA ASP A 48 -10.97 -7.08 -19.47
C ASP A 48 -12.02 -8.03 -18.88
N SER A 49 -11.82 -8.44 -17.62
CA SER A 49 -12.73 -9.28 -16.83
C SER A 49 -12.61 -8.96 -15.35
N ARG A 50 -13.69 -9.20 -14.60
CA ARG A 50 -13.72 -9.10 -13.14
C ARG A 50 -13.91 -10.48 -12.54
N GLU A 51 -13.09 -10.85 -11.55
CA GLU A 51 -13.13 -12.12 -10.85
C GLU A 51 -13.93 -12.04 -9.55
N CYS A 52 -13.68 -10.97 -8.78
CA CYS A 52 -14.41 -10.70 -7.55
C CYS A 52 -14.51 -9.20 -7.28
N GLU A 53 -15.55 -8.81 -6.57
CA GLU A 53 -15.76 -7.47 -6.08
C GLU A 53 -16.28 -7.56 -4.63
N VAL A 54 -15.61 -6.89 -3.70
CA VAL A 54 -15.94 -6.92 -2.28
C VAL A 54 -15.91 -5.49 -1.74
N THR A 55 -16.93 -5.12 -0.99
CA THR A 55 -16.99 -3.85 -0.29
C THR A 55 -17.27 -4.09 1.18
N ASN A 56 -16.40 -3.58 2.04
CA ASN A 56 -16.59 -3.57 3.48
C ASN A 56 -16.04 -2.27 4.06
N ARG A 57 -16.87 -1.51 4.76
CA ARG A 57 -16.52 -0.18 5.27
C ARG A 57 -16.02 0.73 4.13
N GLU A 58 -14.86 1.37 4.30
CA GLU A 58 -14.17 2.18 3.31
C GLU A 58 -13.31 1.37 2.32
N PHE A 59 -13.19 0.07 2.53
CA PHE A 59 -12.42 -0.82 1.67
C PHE A 59 -13.31 -1.38 0.56
N HIS A 60 -13.05 -0.97 -0.65
CA HIS A 60 -13.66 -1.50 -1.86
C HIS A 60 -12.56 -2.16 -2.69
N THR A 61 -12.73 -3.42 -3.05
CA THR A 61 -11.75 -4.21 -3.79
C THR A 61 -12.39 -4.81 -5.03
N VAL A 62 -11.70 -4.67 -6.16
CA VAL A 62 -12.04 -5.41 -7.39
C VAL A 62 -10.78 -6.11 -7.87
N THR A 63 -10.87 -7.41 -8.11
CA THR A 63 -9.81 -8.21 -8.75
C THR A 63 -10.29 -8.66 -10.13
N GLY A 64 -9.41 -8.60 -11.11
CA GLY A 64 -9.72 -8.95 -12.48
C GLY A 64 -8.47 -9.03 -13.34
N THR A 65 -8.63 -8.98 -14.65
CA THR A 65 -7.53 -8.99 -15.61
C THR A 65 -7.49 -7.70 -16.42
N TYR A 66 -6.31 -7.22 -16.70
CA TYR A 66 -6.04 -6.12 -17.61
C TYR A 66 -4.92 -6.52 -18.58
N ARG A 67 -5.23 -6.56 -19.87
CA ARG A 67 -4.30 -7.02 -20.93
C ARG A 67 -3.62 -8.36 -20.59
N GLY A 68 -4.43 -9.31 -20.12
CA GLY A 68 -3.97 -10.64 -19.73
C GLY A 68 -3.19 -10.73 -18.42
N LYS A 69 -3.03 -9.64 -17.67
CA LYS A 69 -2.39 -9.62 -16.35
C LYS A 69 -3.45 -9.54 -15.27
N ARG A 70 -3.36 -10.42 -14.28
CA ARG A 70 -4.22 -10.38 -13.11
C ARG A 70 -3.83 -9.22 -12.20
N MET A 71 -4.79 -8.37 -11.83
CA MET A 71 -4.60 -7.17 -11.03
C MET A 71 -5.72 -7.01 -10.00
N THR A 72 -5.40 -6.39 -8.90
CA THR A 72 -6.37 -5.95 -7.88
C THR A 72 -6.34 -4.45 -7.78
N VAL A 73 -7.48 -3.79 -7.68
CA VAL A 73 -7.61 -2.41 -7.23
C VAL A 73 -8.32 -2.39 -5.89
N LEU A 74 -7.78 -1.64 -4.94
CA LEU A 74 -8.28 -1.56 -3.56
C LEU A 74 -8.30 -0.11 -3.09
N SER A 75 -9.40 0.33 -2.49
CA SER A 75 -9.44 1.59 -1.75
C SER A 75 -8.92 1.41 -0.33
N THR A 76 -8.10 2.36 0.11
CA THR A 76 -7.58 2.38 1.48
C THR A 76 -8.36 3.30 2.42
N GLY A 77 -9.28 4.13 1.87
CA GLY A 77 -9.87 5.21 2.65
C GLY A 77 -8.84 6.30 3.00
N ILE A 78 -9.04 6.98 4.11
CA ILE A 78 -8.24 8.12 4.58
C ILE A 78 -7.54 7.76 5.90
N GLY A 79 -6.29 8.18 6.00
CA GLY A 79 -5.50 8.10 7.23
C GLY A 79 -4.54 6.92 7.28
N ILE A 80 -3.56 7.05 8.17
CA ILE A 80 -2.45 6.11 8.30
C ILE A 80 -2.89 4.74 8.84
N GLY A 81 -3.89 4.72 9.73
CA GLY A 81 -4.42 3.48 10.28
C GLY A 81 -5.02 2.58 9.19
N ASN A 82 -5.72 3.17 8.22
CA ASN A 82 -6.29 2.42 7.11
C ASN A 82 -5.21 1.90 6.14
N ILE A 83 -4.13 2.65 5.94
CA ILE A 83 -2.97 2.18 5.17
C ILE A 83 -2.32 0.98 5.87
N ASP A 84 -2.11 1.08 7.18
CA ASP A 84 -1.55 0.02 7.99
C ASP A 84 -2.40 -1.26 7.92
N ILE A 85 -3.70 -1.14 8.14
CA ILE A 85 -4.67 -2.23 8.00
C ILE A 85 -4.58 -2.85 6.59
N SER A 86 -4.65 -2.03 5.55
CA SER A 86 -4.67 -2.50 4.16
C SER A 86 -3.42 -3.30 3.82
N VAL A 87 -2.23 -2.77 4.14
CA VAL A 87 -0.95 -3.42 3.82
C VAL A 87 -0.76 -4.69 4.64
N THR A 88 -1.07 -4.65 5.94
CA THR A 88 -0.92 -5.80 6.84
C THR A 88 -1.89 -6.93 6.45
N GLU A 89 -3.14 -6.61 6.12
CA GLU A 89 -4.12 -7.63 5.72
C GLU A 89 -3.85 -8.17 4.32
N LEU A 90 -3.36 -7.36 3.38
CA LEU A 90 -2.89 -7.84 2.07
C LEU A 90 -1.72 -8.81 2.23
N ASP A 91 -0.74 -8.51 3.10
CA ASP A 91 0.36 -9.42 3.38
C ASP A 91 -0.15 -10.73 4.00
N ALA A 92 -1.05 -10.66 4.97
CA ALA A 92 -1.62 -11.84 5.60
C ALA A 92 -2.38 -12.74 4.60
N LEU A 93 -3.16 -12.17 3.67
CA LEU A 93 -3.89 -12.92 2.64
C LEU A 93 -2.99 -13.77 1.74
N VAL A 94 -1.78 -13.29 1.46
CA VAL A 94 -0.85 -14.00 0.58
C VAL A 94 0.18 -14.85 1.33
N ASN A 95 0.56 -14.47 2.56
CA ASN A 95 1.68 -15.02 3.29
C ASN A 95 1.33 -15.80 4.57
N VAL A 96 0.07 -15.83 4.98
CA VAL A 96 -0.41 -16.60 6.12
C VAL A 96 -1.35 -17.70 5.66
N ASP A 97 -1.21 -18.89 6.21
CA ASP A 97 -2.20 -19.95 6.12
C ASP A 97 -3.27 -19.72 7.21
N PHE A 98 -4.49 -19.40 6.80
CA PHE A 98 -5.57 -19.05 7.73
C PHE A 98 -6.07 -20.24 8.54
N ALA A 99 -5.94 -21.47 8.03
CA ALA A 99 -6.35 -22.67 8.74
C ALA A 99 -5.42 -23.00 9.90
N THR A 100 -4.11 -22.88 9.67
CA THR A 100 -3.09 -23.14 10.70
C THR A 100 -2.68 -21.89 11.48
N ARG A 101 -3.04 -20.71 10.96
CA ARG A 101 -2.63 -19.40 11.49
C ARG A 101 -1.11 -19.24 11.58
N GLN A 102 -0.40 -19.81 10.62
CA GLN A 102 1.05 -19.78 10.54
C GLN A 102 1.51 -19.11 9.25
N GLU A 103 2.66 -18.50 9.31
CA GLU A 103 3.29 -17.96 8.11
C GLU A 103 3.63 -19.09 7.14
N LYS A 104 3.35 -18.89 5.86
CA LYS A 104 3.75 -19.82 4.78
C LYS A 104 5.28 -19.85 4.68
N SER A 105 5.84 -21.01 4.36
CA SER A 105 7.28 -21.19 4.12
C SER A 105 7.74 -20.44 2.88
N GLU A 106 6.92 -20.41 1.84
CA GLU A 106 7.18 -19.64 0.62
C GLU A 106 6.44 -18.31 0.70
N LYS A 107 7.21 -17.22 0.75
CA LYS A 107 6.67 -15.86 0.79
C LYS A 107 6.41 -15.34 -0.61
N GLN A 108 5.24 -14.73 -0.79
CA GLN A 108 4.88 -14.02 -2.00
C GLN A 108 5.13 -12.52 -1.81
N ARG A 109 5.74 -11.88 -2.80
CA ARG A 109 5.85 -10.41 -2.83
C ARG A 109 4.67 -9.84 -3.60
N LEU A 110 4.06 -8.81 -3.04
CA LEU A 110 3.07 -7.98 -3.74
C LEU A 110 3.76 -6.75 -4.35
N THR A 111 3.37 -6.42 -5.56
CA THR A 111 3.70 -5.12 -6.16
C THR A 111 2.57 -4.16 -5.84
N LEU A 112 2.86 -3.14 -5.01
CA LEU A 112 1.90 -2.12 -4.62
C LEU A 112 2.17 -0.83 -5.38
N VAL A 113 1.17 -0.34 -6.11
CA VAL A 113 1.24 0.93 -6.82
C VAL A 113 0.15 1.85 -6.28
N ARG A 114 0.52 2.95 -5.62
CA ARG A 114 -0.45 3.90 -5.13
C ARG A 114 -0.78 4.95 -6.19
N LEU A 115 -2.05 5.00 -6.55
CA LEU A 115 -2.60 6.00 -7.47
C LEU A 115 -3.40 7.03 -6.66
N GLY A 116 -2.84 8.21 -6.50
CA GLY A 116 -3.42 9.26 -5.67
C GLY A 116 -3.46 10.61 -6.37
N THR A 117 -3.89 11.61 -5.63
CA THR A 117 -3.80 13.03 -5.99
C THR A 117 -2.98 13.76 -4.95
N SER A 118 -2.24 14.80 -5.35
CA SER A 118 -1.46 15.64 -4.45
C SER A 118 -1.50 17.10 -4.90
N GLY A 119 -1.27 18.01 -3.97
CA GLY A 119 -0.97 19.39 -4.29
C GLY A 119 0.49 19.52 -4.74
N ALA A 120 0.75 20.38 -5.73
CA ALA A 120 2.09 20.74 -6.14
C ALA A 120 2.61 21.90 -5.29
N LEU A 121 3.87 21.82 -4.86
CA LEU A 121 4.57 22.90 -4.14
C LEU A 121 5.48 23.73 -5.07
N GLN A 122 5.70 23.26 -6.30
CA GLN A 122 6.55 23.93 -7.29
C GLN A 122 5.69 24.63 -8.33
N PRO A 123 6.05 25.87 -8.73
CA PRO A 123 5.24 26.69 -9.65
C PRO A 123 5.20 26.16 -11.08
N ASP A 124 6.15 25.33 -11.47
CA ASP A 124 6.30 24.73 -12.79
C ASP A 124 5.45 23.46 -12.97
N ILE A 125 4.88 22.89 -11.88
CA ILE A 125 3.99 21.73 -11.95
C ILE A 125 2.55 22.22 -12.10
N ARG A 126 1.92 21.88 -13.23
CA ARG A 126 0.54 22.29 -13.56
C ARG A 126 -0.49 21.33 -13.00
N VAL A 127 -1.72 21.81 -12.84
CA VAL A 127 -2.86 20.96 -12.51
C VAL A 127 -3.09 19.93 -13.62
N GLY A 128 -3.20 18.66 -13.24
CA GLY A 128 -3.40 17.54 -14.16
C GLY A 128 -2.11 16.86 -14.64
N GLU A 129 -0.95 17.38 -14.25
CA GLU A 129 0.33 16.71 -14.54
C GLU A 129 0.54 15.49 -13.63
N PHE A 130 1.23 14.48 -14.17
CA PHE A 130 1.61 13.29 -13.42
C PHE A 130 2.90 13.55 -12.62
N VAL A 131 2.87 13.20 -11.34
CA VAL A 131 4.04 13.25 -10.46
C VAL A 131 4.35 11.86 -9.96
N PHE A 132 5.57 11.39 -10.24
CA PHE A 132 6.07 10.11 -9.72
C PHE A 132 6.99 10.37 -8.54
N SER A 133 6.61 9.88 -7.36
CA SER A 133 7.41 10.05 -6.16
C SER A 133 8.62 9.14 -6.18
N ARG A 134 9.82 9.71 -6.26
CA ARG A 134 11.07 8.97 -6.08
C ARG A 134 11.30 8.66 -4.61
N THR A 135 11.11 9.66 -3.75
CA THR A 135 11.25 9.54 -2.30
C THR A 135 9.98 10.07 -1.64
N SER A 136 9.41 9.30 -0.75
CA SER A 136 8.24 9.70 0.04
C SER A 136 8.65 10.06 1.46
N VAL A 137 7.97 11.05 2.04
CA VAL A 137 8.22 11.51 3.41
C VAL A 137 6.97 11.29 4.25
N GLY A 138 7.12 10.64 5.39
CA GLY A 138 6.06 10.50 6.39
C GLY A 138 6.36 11.32 7.64
N PHE A 139 5.37 12.08 8.07
CA PHE A 139 5.38 12.86 9.33
C PHE A 139 4.45 12.29 10.39
N ASP A 140 3.73 11.22 10.06
CA ASP A 140 2.70 10.60 10.89
C ASP A 140 3.26 9.73 12.01
N GLY A 141 4.50 9.27 11.86
CA GLY A 141 5.19 8.46 12.86
C GLY A 141 4.86 6.96 12.82
N LEU A 142 3.97 6.49 11.93
CA LEU A 142 3.54 5.09 11.88
C LEU A 142 4.71 4.12 11.80
N LEU A 143 5.65 4.37 10.89
CA LEU A 143 6.77 3.45 10.66
C LEU A 143 7.70 3.32 11.87
N ASN A 144 7.68 4.27 12.81
CA ASN A 144 8.51 4.19 14.03
C ASN A 144 8.08 3.06 14.98
N TYR A 145 6.88 2.50 14.81
CA TYR A 145 6.39 1.33 15.56
C TYR A 145 6.84 0.00 14.96
N TYR A 146 7.44 0.00 13.75
CA TYR A 146 7.86 -1.21 13.07
C TYR A 146 9.34 -1.54 13.31
N LYS A 147 9.59 -2.80 13.63
CA LYS A 147 10.96 -3.34 13.71
C LYS A 147 11.60 -3.28 12.31
N GLY A 148 12.89 -2.89 12.26
CA GLY A 148 13.60 -2.76 10.97
C GLY A 148 13.34 -1.44 10.24
N ARG A 149 12.66 -0.49 10.87
CA ARG A 149 12.40 0.85 10.29
C ARG A 149 13.66 1.47 9.69
N ASN A 150 14.80 1.38 10.39
CA ASN A 150 16.05 1.99 9.95
C ASN A 150 16.69 1.26 8.75
N ASP A 151 16.28 0.04 8.45
CA ASP A 151 16.82 -0.73 7.32
C ASP A 151 16.21 -0.27 5.98
N VAL A 152 15.07 0.42 6.03
CA VAL A 152 14.32 0.88 4.85
C VAL A 152 14.31 2.41 4.70
N CYS A 153 14.69 3.17 5.74
CA CYS A 153 14.69 4.63 5.72
C CYS A 153 16.04 5.21 5.31
N ASP A 154 16.01 6.32 4.57
CA ASP A 154 17.20 7.15 4.36
C ASP A 154 17.47 8.00 5.61
N LEU A 155 18.34 7.47 6.47
CA LEU A 155 18.68 8.11 7.73
C LEU A 155 19.52 9.40 7.52
N ALA A 156 20.22 9.53 6.41
CA ALA A 156 21.03 10.71 6.13
C ALA A 156 20.15 11.90 5.81
N ILE A 157 19.14 11.70 4.94
CA ILE A 157 18.15 12.74 4.63
C ILE A 157 17.33 13.09 5.88
N GLU A 158 16.88 12.08 6.65
CA GLU A 158 16.14 12.28 7.90
C GLU A 158 16.89 13.22 8.84
N GLN A 159 18.15 12.90 9.12
CA GLN A 159 18.97 13.73 10.00
C GLN A 159 19.22 15.14 9.45
N ALA A 160 19.47 15.26 8.15
CA ALA A 160 19.68 16.55 7.51
C ALA A 160 18.40 17.42 7.60
N PHE A 161 17.24 16.82 7.34
CA PHE A 161 15.95 17.49 7.45
C PHE A 161 15.68 17.96 8.87
N MET A 162 15.86 17.09 9.86
CA MET A 162 15.62 17.41 11.27
C MET A 162 16.53 18.55 11.75
N ARG A 163 17.82 18.54 11.37
CA ARG A 163 18.74 19.66 11.69
C ARG A 163 18.33 20.96 11.01
N HIS A 164 17.98 20.89 9.73
CA HIS A 164 17.63 22.07 8.94
C HIS A 164 16.37 22.77 9.46
N THR A 165 15.37 21.99 9.85
CA THR A 165 14.06 22.50 10.31
C THR A 165 14.02 22.81 11.80
N GLY A 166 15.05 22.44 12.58
CA GLY A 166 14.97 22.50 14.03
C GLY A 166 13.86 21.61 14.59
N TRP A 167 13.78 20.38 14.07
CA TRP A 167 12.67 19.44 14.37
C TRP A 167 12.42 19.31 15.88
N ASN A 168 11.17 19.50 16.29
CA ASN A 168 10.80 19.41 17.68
C ASN A 168 10.88 17.95 18.18
N GLU A 169 11.65 17.73 19.24
CA GLU A 169 11.88 16.40 19.84
C GLU A 169 10.59 15.74 20.38
N LEU A 170 9.54 16.51 20.63
CA LEU A 170 8.24 15.98 21.04
C LEU A 170 7.43 15.38 19.87
N LEU A 171 7.83 15.64 18.63
CA LEU A 171 7.20 15.09 17.44
C LEU A 171 7.81 13.73 17.09
N PRO A 172 7.01 12.82 16.49
CA PRO A 172 7.56 11.59 15.91
C PRO A 172 8.65 11.92 14.91
N LYS A 173 9.70 11.12 14.84
CA LYS A 173 10.73 11.28 13.82
C LYS A 173 10.11 11.12 12.44
N PRO A 174 10.40 12.03 11.48
CA PRO A 174 10.00 11.84 10.11
C PRO A 174 10.72 10.63 9.52
N TYR A 175 10.19 10.06 8.45
CA TYR A 175 10.87 8.99 7.73
C TYR A 175 10.86 9.27 6.22
N PHE A 176 11.95 8.89 5.56
CA PHE A 176 12.20 9.10 4.15
C PHE A 176 12.44 7.74 3.50
N ILE A 177 11.61 7.39 2.52
CA ILE A 177 11.65 6.06 1.87
C ILE A 177 11.65 6.24 0.36
N ASP A 178 12.62 5.61 -0.29
CA ASP A 178 12.67 5.58 -1.74
C ASP A 178 11.63 4.59 -2.31
N ALA A 179 11.06 4.97 -3.44
CA ALA A 179 10.26 4.04 -4.24
C ALA A 179 11.14 2.90 -4.78
N ASP A 180 10.51 1.75 -5.04
CA ASP A 180 11.19 0.63 -5.68
C ASP A 180 11.72 1.07 -7.06
N ARG A 181 13.03 0.97 -7.25
CA ARG A 181 13.70 1.45 -8.48
C ARG A 181 13.24 0.71 -9.72
N THR A 182 12.92 -0.58 -9.58
CA THR A 182 12.46 -1.40 -10.71
C THR A 182 11.09 -0.98 -11.23
N LEU A 183 10.31 -0.30 -10.39
CA LEU A 183 9.03 0.29 -10.75
C LEU A 183 9.18 1.75 -11.17
N PHE A 184 9.98 2.52 -10.43
CA PHE A 184 10.14 3.95 -10.67
C PHE A 184 10.78 4.28 -12.03
N GLU A 185 11.83 3.57 -12.41
CA GLU A 185 12.56 3.85 -13.66
C GLU A 185 11.71 3.70 -14.93
N PRO A 186 10.93 2.61 -15.12
CA PRO A 186 10.02 2.50 -16.26
C PRO A 186 8.96 3.60 -16.31
N PHE A 187 8.41 4.02 -15.17
CA PHE A 187 7.45 5.13 -15.13
C PHE A 187 8.06 6.45 -15.54
N ARG A 188 9.27 6.75 -15.05
CA ARG A 188 10.02 7.96 -15.44
C ARG A 188 10.28 8.02 -16.94
N ASP A 189 10.61 6.88 -17.55
CA ASP A 189 11.01 6.84 -18.95
C ASP A 189 9.80 6.93 -19.90
N THR A 190 8.63 6.40 -19.50
CA THR A 190 7.38 6.51 -20.27
C THR A 190 6.82 7.96 -20.33
N THR A 191 7.21 8.83 -19.42
CA THR A 191 6.76 10.24 -19.40
C THR A 191 7.60 11.17 -20.24
N ARG A 192 8.65 10.66 -20.89
CA ARG A 192 9.54 11.43 -21.78
C ARG A 192 9.21 11.30 -23.26
N GLU A 193 8.25 10.43 -23.60
CA GLU A 193 7.67 10.28 -24.93
C GLU A 193 6.35 11.07 -25.05
#